data_4a0563e53d136c62a4eb657e4baf7652
#
_entry.id   4a0563e53d136c62a4eb657e4baf7652
#
_cell.length_a   1.000
_cell.length_b   1.000
_cell.length_c   1.000
_cell.angle_alpha   90.00
_cell.angle_beta   90.00
_cell.angle_gamma   90.00
#
_symmetry.space_group_name_H-M   'P 1'
#
loop_
_entity.id
_entity.type
_entity.pdbx_description
1 polymer ?
#
loop_
_entity_poly.entity_id
_entity_poly.type
_entity_poly.pdbx_seq_one_letter_code
_entity_poly.pdbx_strand_id
1 'polypeptide(L)'
;MSHIIPYQILGCVNVRLAKFTAGTDVDEYHLTLCIDDKACHMSYAEQLRQLCAAFEIVRQQIKASPVFKRYFISDAANQTAMLMNYELTSPDYELSVIEQPPANGTQVALWCYLMTHINTKANTFGLYEVEHGSYRHLWSANNTAQAKTCSAQTKLLLNDYVMQLMNEGCTLRDNCVRTWFYVNDIDRDYKDMVKARNDVFYTQGMNRHTHFTVSTGIGSRQADNQIRCQMDSYAVCGLRQGQMRYLHAPEYLCPTADGMSFERGACIDYGDRRHVFISGTGSTDRNDDVVSQGDILGQCMRVWQNIEALLNEADCEMNDLQVLTCAIRDASDFHVVRQFLQKKTEHRIPYVLVNAHICKPGRLVEMECIAARKAKSSYPNF
;
A
#
# COMPACT_ATOMS: atom_id res chain seq x y z
N MET A 1 -8.37 2.87 30.34
CA MET A 1 -7.97 2.91 28.93
C MET A 1 -6.45 2.81 28.89
N SER A 2 -5.90 1.72 28.36
CA SER A 2 -4.45 1.60 28.19
C SER A 2 -4.03 2.67 27.19
N HIS A 3 -3.08 3.52 27.54
CA HIS A 3 -2.49 4.47 26.60
C HIS A 3 -1.78 3.68 25.50
N ILE A 4 -2.32 3.73 24.28
CA ILE A 4 -1.68 3.17 23.09
C ILE A 4 -0.45 4.02 22.81
N ILE A 5 0.72 3.40 22.83
CA ILE A 5 2.00 4.09 22.62
C ILE A 5 2.27 4.10 21.10
N PRO A 6 2.32 5.28 20.45
CA PRO A 6 2.51 5.36 18.99
C PRO A 6 3.85 4.79 18.51
N TYR A 7 4.87 4.79 19.38
CA TYR A 7 6.18 4.21 19.09
C TYR A 7 6.71 3.48 20.33
N GLN A 8 7.14 2.24 20.14
CA GLN A 8 7.77 1.42 21.18
C GLN A 8 8.81 0.48 20.57
N ILE A 9 9.72 -0.01 21.40
CA ILE A 9 10.71 -1.02 21.03
C ILE A 9 10.39 -2.29 21.80
N LEU A 10 10.16 -3.39 21.09
CA LEU A 10 9.94 -4.72 21.64
C LEU A 10 11.11 -5.64 21.25
N GLY A 11 12.02 -5.90 22.16
CA GLY A 11 13.25 -6.60 21.83
C GLY A 11 14.09 -5.82 20.81
N CYS A 12 14.27 -6.40 19.62
CA CYS A 12 14.93 -5.74 18.48
C CYS A 12 13.95 -5.19 17.43
N VAL A 13 12.66 -5.07 17.77
CA VAL A 13 11.62 -4.64 16.82
C VAL A 13 11.17 -3.22 17.16
N ASN A 14 11.32 -2.33 16.20
CA ASN A 14 10.76 -0.98 16.23
C ASN A 14 9.30 -1.06 15.79
N VAL A 15 8.38 -0.74 16.69
CA VAL A 15 6.93 -0.77 16.48
C VAL A 15 6.41 0.65 16.37
N ARG A 16 5.68 0.96 15.30
CA ARG A 16 4.95 2.23 15.14
C ARG A 16 3.49 1.92 14.89
N LEU A 17 2.61 2.63 15.59
CA LEU A 17 1.17 2.42 15.56
C LEU A 17 0.43 3.75 15.39
N ALA A 18 -0.37 3.87 14.35
CA ALA A 18 -1.40 4.89 14.23
C ALA A 18 -2.76 4.29 14.60
N LYS A 19 -3.55 5.04 15.33
CA LYS A 19 -4.94 4.74 15.63
C LYS A 19 -5.81 5.83 15.07
N PHE A 20 -6.79 5.46 14.26
CA PHE A 20 -7.88 6.34 13.85
C PHE A 20 -9.18 5.91 14.55
N THR A 21 -9.92 6.88 15.09
CA THR A 21 -11.26 6.68 15.64
C THR A 21 -12.14 7.88 15.27
N ALA A 22 -13.29 7.61 14.69
CA ALA A 22 -14.33 8.63 14.46
C ALA A 22 -15.23 8.83 15.69
N GLY A 23 -15.20 7.87 16.64
CA GLY A 23 -16.11 7.81 17.78
C GLY A 23 -17.34 6.94 17.51
N THR A 24 -17.32 6.19 16.40
CA THR A 24 -18.23 5.09 16.05
C THR A 24 -17.64 3.75 16.49
N ASP A 25 -18.32 2.65 16.18
CA ASP A 25 -17.94 1.32 16.69
C ASP A 25 -16.62 0.81 16.13
N VAL A 26 -16.22 1.21 14.90
CA VAL A 26 -15.03 0.72 14.22
C VAL A 26 -13.85 1.67 14.44
N ASP A 27 -12.85 1.21 15.17
CA ASP A 27 -11.52 1.80 15.23
C ASP A 27 -10.61 1.14 14.20
N GLU A 28 -9.73 1.92 13.61
CA GLU A 28 -8.75 1.48 12.62
C GLU A 28 -7.32 1.66 13.15
N TYR A 29 -6.45 0.72 12.81
CA TYR A 29 -5.05 0.75 13.22
C TYR A 29 -4.15 0.44 12.03
N HIS A 30 -3.11 1.24 11.84
CA HIS A 30 -1.99 0.91 10.98
C HIS A 30 -0.76 0.67 11.83
N LEU A 31 -0.18 -0.50 11.68
CA LEU A 31 0.94 -0.98 12.47
C LEU A 31 2.11 -1.29 11.55
N THR A 32 3.28 -0.72 11.81
CA THR A 32 4.53 -1.13 11.16
C THR A 32 5.52 -1.68 12.17
N LEU A 33 6.12 -2.82 11.83
CA LEU A 33 7.15 -3.49 12.60
C LEU A 33 8.40 -3.61 11.73
N CYS A 34 9.50 -3.04 12.19
CA CYS A 34 10.77 -3.05 11.50
C CYS A 34 11.85 -3.54 12.46
N ILE A 35 12.65 -4.50 12.04
CA ILE A 35 13.81 -4.94 12.81
C ILE A 35 14.81 -3.78 12.91
N ASP A 36 15.38 -3.57 14.11
CA ASP A 36 16.41 -2.56 14.33
C ASP A 36 17.69 -2.90 13.56
N ASP A 37 18.35 -1.91 12.99
CA ASP A 37 19.57 -2.09 12.20
C ASP A 37 20.72 -2.75 13.00
N LYS A 38 20.75 -2.59 14.32
CA LYS A 38 21.71 -3.30 15.18
C LYS A 38 21.52 -4.81 15.20
N ALA A 39 20.34 -5.30 14.80
CA ALA A 39 20.01 -6.72 14.73
C ALA A 39 20.17 -7.32 13.31
N CYS A 40 20.77 -6.60 12.36
CA CYS A 40 20.98 -7.08 10.99
C CYS A 40 21.85 -8.36 10.90
N HIS A 41 22.67 -8.64 11.93
CA HIS A 41 23.49 -9.85 12.06
C HIS A 41 22.68 -11.11 12.42
N MET A 42 21.43 -10.97 12.88
CA MET A 42 20.58 -12.11 13.18
C MET A 42 20.13 -12.84 11.89
N SER A 43 19.92 -14.15 11.98
CA SER A 43 19.36 -14.91 10.88
C SER A 43 17.93 -14.46 10.56
N TYR A 44 17.48 -14.73 9.32
CA TYR A 44 16.11 -14.47 8.92
C TYR A 44 15.07 -15.11 9.85
N ALA A 45 15.29 -16.38 10.21
CA ALA A 45 14.41 -17.11 11.12
C ALA A 45 14.24 -16.40 12.47
N GLU A 46 15.33 -15.88 13.01
CA GLU A 46 15.31 -15.16 14.29
C GLU A 46 14.61 -13.79 14.14
N GLN A 47 14.94 -13.04 13.09
CA GLN A 47 14.27 -11.74 12.81
C GLN A 47 12.75 -11.94 12.63
N LEU A 48 12.31 -12.95 11.86
CA LEU A 48 10.90 -13.26 11.66
C LEU A 48 10.22 -13.65 12.97
N ARG A 49 10.84 -14.50 13.79
CA ARG A 49 10.32 -14.91 15.10
C ARG A 49 10.11 -13.71 16.01
N GLN A 50 11.08 -12.81 16.10
CA GLN A 50 11.00 -11.59 16.92
C GLN A 50 9.88 -10.67 16.44
N LEU A 51 9.78 -10.50 15.12
CA LEU A 51 8.76 -9.65 14.49
C LEU A 51 7.36 -10.19 14.74
N CYS A 52 7.13 -11.50 14.55
CA CYS A 52 5.83 -12.14 14.82
C CYS A 52 5.46 -12.07 16.31
N ALA A 53 6.42 -12.28 17.21
CA ALA A 53 6.19 -12.14 18.64
C ALA A 53 5.79 -10.71 19.02
N ALA A 54 6.47 -9.70 18.49
CA ALA A 54 6.12 -8.30 18.70
C ALA A 54 4.74 -7.96 18.16
N PHE A 55 4.38 -8.48 16.98
CA PHE A 55 3.05 -8.32 16.39
C PHE A 55 1.96 -8.85 17.34
N GLU A 56 2.10 -10.07 17.85
CA GLU A 56 1.10 -10.67 18.74
C GLU A 56 0.94 -9.90 20.07
N ILE A 57 2.03 -9.37 20.64
CA ILE A 57 1.98 -8.52 21.83
C ILE A 57 1.12 -7.29 21.56
N VAL A 58 1.37 -6.59 20.44
CA VAL A 58 0.62 -5.37 20.11
C VAL A 58 -0.84 -5.71 19.78
N ARG A 59 -1.10 -6.74 18.98
CA ARG A 59 -2.45 -7.17 18.62
C ARG A 59 -3.32 -7.46 19.84
N GLN A 60 -2.76 -8.16 20.85
CA GLN A 60 -3.44 -8.44 22.12
C GLN A 60 -3.73 -7.17 22.93
N GLN A 61 -2.82 -6.20 22.90
CA GLN A 61 -3.00 -4.91 23.60
C GLN A 61 -4.14 -4.08 22.98
N ILE A 62 -4.20 -3.99 21.64
CA ILE A 62 -5.20 -3.18 20.93
C ILE A 62 -6.53 -3.90 20.74
N LYS A 63 -6.56 -5.23 20.84
CA LYS A 63 -7.75 -6.09 20.65
C LYS A 63 -8.44 -5.86 19.30
N ALA A 64 -7.66 -5.68 18.25
CA ALA A 64 -8.13 -5.50 16.89
C ALA A 64 -7.80 -6.74 16.04
N SER A 65 -8.64 -7.00 15.05
CA SER A 65 -8.43 -8.08 14.08
C SER A 65 -7.61 -7.57 12.91
N PRO A 66 -6.57 -8.31 12.47
CA PRO A 66 -5.87 -7.99 11.24
C PRO A 66 -6.81 -8.15 10.04
N VAL A 67 -6.72 -7.22 9.09
CA VAL A 67 -7.46 -7.23 7.83
C VAL A 67 -6.51 -7.55 6.68
N PHE A 68 -5.37 -6.90 6.71
CA PHE A 68 -4.35 -7.00 5.67
C PHE A 68 -2.96 -6.96 6.30
N LYS A 69 -2.09 -7.89 5.90
CA LYS A 69 -0.67 -7.90 6.24
C LYS A 69 0.18 -7.83 4.97
N ARG A 70 1.22 -7.01 4.98
CA ARG A 70 2.24 -7.01 3.93
C ARG A 70 3.61 -7.16 4.53
N TYR A 71 4.26 -8.27 4.20
CA TYR A 71 5.64 -8.53 4.55
C TYR A 71 6.57 -8.02 3.45
N PHE A 72 7.58 -7.28 3.86
CA PHE A 72 8.70 -6.83 3.05
C PHE A 72 9.89 -7.72 3.40
N ILE A 73 10.35 -8.53 2.46
CA ILE A 73 11.41 -9.51 2.67
C ILE A 73 12.60 -9.23 1.76
N SER A 74 13.80 -9.71 2.13
CA SER A 74 15.01 -9.42 1.40
C SER A 74 15.35 -10.45 0.31
N ASP A 75 14.77 -11.65 0.37
CA ASP A 75 15.04 -12.76 -0.55
C ASP A 75 13.82 -13.70 -0.62
N ALA A 76 12.96 -13.47 -1.60
CA ALA A 76 11.72 -14.22 -1.73
C ALA A 76 11.95 -15.72 -1.96
N ALA A 77 12.98 -16.07 -2.72
CA ALA A 77 13.27 -17.47 -3.05
C ALA A 77 13.60 -18.32 -1.81
N ASN A 78 14.34 -17.74 -0.86
CA ASN A 78 14.79 -18.44 0.35
C ASN A 78 13.87 -18.22 1.57
N GLN A 79 13.09 -17.16 1.59
CA GLN A 79 12.39 -16.70 2.80
C GLN A 79 10.88 -16.98 2.78
N THR A 80 10.24 -16.99 1.60
CA THR A 80 8.78 -17.09 1.50
C THR A 80 8.22 -18.34 2.13
N ALA A 81 8.84 -19.51 1.89
CA ALA A 81 8.34 -20.78 2.43
C ALA A 81 8.32 -20.80 3.97
N MET A 82 9.37 -20.26 4.61
CA MET A 82 9.42 -20.17 6.08
C MET A 82 8.37 -19.18 6.59
N LEU A 83 8.21 -18.01 5.96
CA LEU A 83 7.20 -17.02 6.33
C LEU A 83 5.79 -17.62 6.24
N MET A 84 5.47 -18.28 5.14
CA MET A 84 4.17 -18.91 4.93
C MET A 84 3.86 -19.96 5.99
N ASN A 85 4.86 -20.71 6.48
CA ASN A 85 4.67 -21.65 7.58
C ASN A 85 4.29 -20.96 8.89
N TYR A 86 4.76 -19.76 9.16
CA TYR A 86 4.32 -18.95 10.31
C TYR A 86 2.90 -18.43 10.16
N GLU A 87 2.49 -18.04 8.95
CA GLU A 87 1.21 -17.43 8.66
C GLU A 87 0.08 -18.43 8.40
N LEU A 88 0.38 -19.66 7.99
CA LEU A 88 -0.61 -20.72 7.70
C LEU A 88 -1.49 -21.15 8.89
N THR A 89 -1.15 -20.72 10.09
CA THR A 89 -1.91 -21.07 11.30
C THR A 89 -3.16 -20.20 11.53
N SER A 90 -3.37 -19.13 10.74
CA SER A 90 -4.54 -18.27 10.89
C SER A 90 -4.84 -17.47 9.60
N PRO A 91 -5.72 -17.99 8.73
CA PRO A 91 -6.06 -17.32 7.47
C PRO A 91 -7.10 -16.20 7.61
N ASP A 92 -7.29 -15.62 8.81
CA ASP A 92 -8.33 -14.62 9.06
C ASP A 92 -7.91 -13.20 8.66
N TYR A 93 -7.14 -13.04 7.58
CA TYR A 93 -6.73 -11.78 6.98
C TYR A 93 -6.10 -12.02 5.60
N GLU A 94 -6.02 -10.99 4.79
CA GLU A 94 -5.34 -11.06 3.51
C GLU A 94 -3.83 -10.85 3.65
N LEU A 95 -3.03 -11.63 2.92
CA LEU A 95 -1.57 -11.69 3.07
C LEU A 95 -0.84 -11.34 1.78
N SER A 96 0.00 -10.31 1.82
CA SER A 96 0.92 -9.91 0.76
C SER A 96 2.37 -10.20 1.18
N VAL A 97 3.15 -10.83 0.32
CA VAL A 97 4.59 -11.07 0.51
C VAL A 97 5.34 -10.52 -0.70
N ILE A 98 6.22 -9.57 -0.47
CA ILE A 98 6.96 -8.88 -1.54
C ILE A 98 8.45 -8.81 -1.24
N GLU A 99 9.28 -9.06 -2.27
CA GLU A 99 10.72 -8.87 -2.15
C GLU A 99 11.07 -7.40 -2.37
N GLN A 100 10.99 -6.67 -1.28
CA GLN A 100 11.50 -5.30 -1.17
C GLN A 100 12.29 -5.23 0.14
N PRO A 101 13.61 -5.45 0.10
CA PRO A 101 14.43 -5.49 1.29
C PRO A 101 14.24 -4.25 2.17
N PRO A 102 14.07 -4.39 3.50
CA PRO A 102 14.19 -3.25 4.40
C PRO A 102 15.53 -2.54 4.17
N ALA A 103 15.47 -1.22 3.93
CA ALA A 103 16.66 -0.48 3.49
C ALA A 103 17.76 -0.36 4.54
N ASN A 104 17.47 -0.73 5.80
CA ASN A 104 18.42 -0.75 6.90
C ASN A 104 19.30 -2.02 6.98
N GLY A 105 19.24 -2.90 5.97
CA GLY A 105 20.03 -4.12 5.92
C GLY A 105 19.47 -5.30 6.73
N THR A 106 18.26 -5.17 7.31
CA THR A 106 17.54 -6.28 7.91
C THR A 106 16.76 -7.07 6.86
N GLN A 107 16.22 -8.24 7.23
CA GLN A 107 15.71 -9.18 6.24
C GLN A 107 14.18 -9.20 6.18
N VAL A 108 13.50 -8.56 7.12
CA VAL A 108 12.03 -8.55 7.16
C VAL A 108 11.48 -7.30 7.85
N ALA A 109 10.38 -6.78 7.31
CA ALA A 109 9.51 -5.80 7.96
C ALA A 109 8.04 -6.15 7.66
N LEU A 110 7.12 -5.60 8.46
CA LEU A 110 5.68 -5.83 8.33
C LEU A 110 4.94 -4.50 8.38
N TRP A 111 3.99 -4.33 7.47
CA TRP A 111 2.86 -3.42 7.62
C TRP A 111 1.58 -4.23 7.81
N CYS A 112 0.79 -3.88 8.82
CA CYS A 112 -0.50 -4.50 9.09
C CYS A 112 -1.58 -3.43 9.27
N TYR A 113 -2.73 -3.66 8.62
CA TYR A 113 -3.98 -2.93 8.82
C TYR A 113 -4.91 -3.78 9.68
N LEU A 114 -5.41 -3.20 10.77
CA LEU A 114 -6.29 -3.88 11.73
C LEU A 114 -7.52 -3.03 12.02
N MET A 115 -8.63 -3.69 12.35
CA MET A 115 -9.90 -3.04 12.70
C MET A 115 -10.54 -3.72 13.90
N THR A 116 -11.41 -2.96 14.60
CA THR A 116 -12.28 -3.51 15.67
C THR A 116 -13.70 -3.69 15.16
N HIS A 117 -14.47 -4.57 15.80
CA HIS A 117 -15.92 -4.76 15.56
C HIS A 117 -16.29 -5.01 14.10
N ILE A 118 -15.55 -5.90 13.46
CA ILE A 118 -15.74 -6.30 12.06
C ILE A 118 -16.11 -7.78 11.98
N ASN A 119 -16.83 -8.14 10.93
CA ASN A 119 -17.02 -9.52 10.50
C ASN A 119 -16.09 -9.79 9.30
N THR A 120 -15.37 -10.89 9.36
CA THR A 120 -14.39 -11.24 8.31
C THR A 120 -14.66 -12.62 7.76
N LYS A 121 -14.44 -12.79 6.47
CA LYS A 121 -14.51 -14.11 5.82
C LYS A 121 -13.67 -14.13 4.54
N ALA A 122 -13.01 -15.26 4.27
CA ALA A 122 -12.55 -15.58 2.93
C ALA A 122 -13.78 -15.97 2.09
N ASN A 123 -13.97 -15.35 0.94
CA ASN A 123 -15.07 -15.73 0.07
C ASN A 123 -14.66 -16.83 -0.93
N THR A 124 -15.64 -17.45 -1.58
CA THR A 124 -15.41 -18.55 -2.53
C THR A 124 -14.73 -18.12 -3.83
N PHE A 125 -14.59 -16.81 -4.07
CA PHE A 125 -14.04 -16.25 -5.30
C PHE A 125 -12.60 -15.74 -5.16
N GLY A 126 -11.94 -15.99 -4.02
CA GLY A 126 -10.54 -15.59 -3.79
C GLY A 126 -10.35 -14.17 -3.28
N LEU A 127 -11.42 -13.56 -2.76
CA LEU A 127 -11.37 -12.27 -2.07
C LEU A 127 -11.50 -12.46 -0.56
N TYR A 128 -10.80 -11.66 0.21
CA TYR A 128 -10.99 -11.56 1.65
C TYR A 128 -11.93 -10.40 1.94
N GLU A 129 -13.05 -10.71 2.57
CA GLU A 129 -14.12 -9.76 2.83
C GLU A 129 -14.11 -9.31 4.29
N VAL A 130 -14.21 -8.02 4.48
CA VAL A 130 -14.45 -7.37 5.78
C VAL A 130 -15.76 -6.62 5.69
N GLU A 131 -16.73 -7.00 6.52
CA GLU A 131 -18.05 -6.43 6.54
C GLU A 131 -18.29 -5.65 7.83
N HIS A 132 -18.81 -4.45 7.68
CA HIS A 132 -19.36 -3.64 8.77
C HIS A 132 -20.32 -2.60 8.20
N GLY A 133 -21.38 -2.31 8.95
CA GLY A 133 -22.38 -1.33 8.55
C GLY A 133 -22.97 -1.62 7.18
N SER A 134 -22.85 -0.66 6.27
CA SER A 134 -23.38 -0.75 4.89
C SER A 134 -22.33 -1.14 3.85
N TYR A 135 -21.11 -1.42 4.27
CA TYR A 135 -19.98 -1.63 3.37
C TYR A 135 -19.38 -3.03 3.52
N ARG A 136 -18.90 -3.54 2.38
CA ARG A 136 -18.03 -4.70 2.33
C ARG A 136 -16.71 -4.29 1.68
N HIS A 137 -15.62 -4.50 2.39
CA HIS A 137 -14.26 -4.22 1.94
C HIS A 137 -13.66 -5.50 1.41
N LEU A 138 -13.28 -5.51 0.14
CA LEU A 138 -12.76 -6.66 -0.57
C LEU A 138 -11.26 -6.50 -0.78
N TRP A 139 -10.49 -7.35 -0.16
CA TRP A 139 -9.03 -7.41 -0.28
C TRP A 139 -8.62 -8.61 -1.10
N SER A 140 -7.59 -8.45 -1.91
CA SER A 140 -6.97 -9.55 -2.65
C SER A 140 -5.49 -9.25 -2.77
N ALA A 141 -4.64 -10.20 -2.40
CA ALA A 141 -3.20 -9.99 -2.37
C ALA A 141 -2.43 -11.23 -2.83
N ASN A 142 -1.15 -11.03 -3.06
CA ASN A 142 -0.21 -12.09 -3.46
C ASN A 142 -0.64 -12.83 -4.75
N ASN A 143 -1.48 -12.17 -5.58
CA ASN A 143 -1.99 -12.79 -6.81
C ASN A 143 -0.90 -12.86 -7.86
N THR A 144 -0.74 -14.03 -8.43
CA THR A 144 0.20 -14.31 -9.52
C THR A 144 -0.48 -15.08 -10.64
N ALA A 145 0.05 -14.99 -11.85
CA ALA A 145 -0.48 -15.73 -13.00
C ALA A 145 0.65 -16.40 -13.79
N GLN A 146 0.40 -17.59 -14.30
CA GLN A 146 1.37 -18.33 -15.12
C GLN A 146 1.21 -17.94 -16.59
N ALA A 147 2.19 -17.20 -17.11
CA ALA A 147 2.31 -16.88 -18.54
C ALA A 147 3.74 -16.46 -18.88
N LYS A 148 4.10 -16.48 -20.16
CA LYS A 148 5.48 -16.23 -20.62
C LYS A 148 5.94 -14.78 -20.49
N THR A 149 5.03 -13.80 -20.47
CA THR A 149 5.36 -12.37 -20.50
C THR A 149 4.66 -11.62 -19.39
N CYS A 150 5.25 -10.52 -18.95
CA CYS A 150 4.66 -9.61 -17.97
C CYS A 150 3.28 -9.10 -18.46
N SER A 151 3.16 -8.74 -19.73
CA SER A 151 1.90 -8.32 -20.35
C SER A 151 0.80 -9.38 -20.23
N ALA A 152 1.11 -10.65 -20.51
CA ALA A 152 0.13 -11.73 -20.42
C ALA A 152 -0.27 -11.99 -18.95
N GLN A 153 0.70 -12.01 -18.03
CA GLN A 153 0.43 -12.15 -16.59
C GLN A 153 -0.47 -11.02 -16.08
N THR A 154 -0.16 -9.77 -16.44
CA THR A 154 -0.95 -8.59 -16.05
C THR A 154 -2.40 -8.68 -16.54
N LYS A 155 -2.62 -9.11 -17.80
CA LYS A 155 -3.96 -9.31 -18.35
C LYS A 155 -4.74 -10.39 -17.61
N LEU A 156 -4.11 -11.52 -17.31
CA LEU A 156 -4.74 -12.60 -16.55
C LEU A 156 -5.14 -12.12 -15.15
N LEU A 157 -4.21 -11.50 -14.42
CA LEU A 157 -4.46 -10.97 -13.07
C LEU A 157 -5.64 -10.00 -13.03
N LEU A 158 -5.68 -9.04 -13.96
CA LEU A 158 -6.76 -8.06 -14.01
C LEU A 158 -8.08 -8.67 -14.45
N ASN A 159 -8.09 -9.60 -15.41
CA ASN A 159 -9.32 -10.25 -15.86
C ASN A 159 -9.90 -11.16 -14.75
N ASP A 160 -9.04 -11.90 -14.03
CA ASP A 160 -9.46 -12.70 -12.88
C ASP A 160 -10.06 -11.79 -11.80
N TYR A 161 -9.41 -10.66 -11.51
CA TYR A 161 -9.93 -9.69 -10.54
C TYR A 161 -11.27 -9.07 -10.97
N VAL A 162 -11.43 -8.75 -12.25
CA VAL A 162 -12.72 -8.29 -12.81
C VAL A 162 -13.81 -9.34 -12.57
N MET A 163 -13.53 -10.61 -12.83
CA MET A 163 -14.49 -11.70 -12.57
C MET A 163 -14.81 -11.89 -11.10
N GLN A 164 -13.81 -11.77 -10.23
CA GLN A 164 -14.00 -11.83 -8.76
C GLN A 164 -14.94 -10.68 -8.30
N LEU A 165 -14.69 -9.46 -8.75
CA LEU A 165 -15.53 -8.30 -8.41
C LEU A 165 -16.97 -8.45 -8.96
N MET A 166 -17.13 -8.94 -10.19
CA MET A 166 -18.45 -9.17 -10.78
C MET A 166 -19.28 -10.17 -9.96
N ASN A 167 -18.66 -11.23 -9.44
CA ASN A 167 -19.32 -12.21 -8.58
C ASN A 167 -19.81 -11.60 -7.26
N GLU A 168 -19.18 -10.49 -6.81
CA GLU A 168 -19.59 -9.73 -5.62
C GLU A 168 -20.57 -8.58 -5.95
N GLY A 169 -21.02 -8.47 -7.19
CA GLY A 169 -21.88 -7.37 -7.65
C GLY A 169 -21.14 -6.03 -7.75
N CYS A 170 -19.81 -6.08 -7.87
CA CYS A 170 -18.91 -4.93 -7.95
C CYS A 170 -18.26 -4.85 -9.35
N THR A 171 -17.69 -3.69 -9.67
CA THR A 171 -16.93 -3.47 -10.90
C THR A 171 -15.54 -2.95 -10.61
N LEU A 172 -14.61 -3.19 -11.53
CA LEU A 172 -13.29 -2.58 -11.45
C LEU A 172 -13.37 -1.06 -11.47
N ARG A 173 -14.27 -0.52 -12.29
CA ARG A 173 -14.46 0.91 -12.49
C ARG A 173 -15.00 1.61 -11.25
N ASP A 174 -16.08 1.11 -10.64
CA ASP A 174 -16.85 1.88 -9.66
C ASP A 174 -16.50 1.50 -8.21
N ASN A 175 -15.85 0.35 -8.00
CA ASN A 175 -15.59 -0.19 -6.67
C ASN A 175 -14.11 -0.35 -6.33
N CYS A 176 -13.23 -0.54 -7.34
CA CYS A 176 -11.80 -0.70 -7.07
C CYS A 176 -11.18 0.63 -6.66
N VAL A 177 -10.72 0.68 -5.42
CA VAL A 177 -10.06 1.85 -4.85
C VAL A 177 -8.58 1.85 -5.18
N ARG A 178 -7.91 0.70 -5.02
CA ARG A 178 -6.46 0.63 -5.03
C ARG A 178 -5.96 -0.65 -5.68
N THR A 179 -4.91 -0.53 -6.50
CA THR A 179 -4.11 -1.66 -7.00
C THR A 179 -2.62 -1.43 -6.78
N TRP A 180 -1.88 -2.50 -6.52
CA TRP A 180 -0.42 -2.53 -6.48
C TRP A 180 0.08 -3.58 -7.47
N PHE A 181 0.99 -3.17 -8.35
CA PHE A 181 1.67 -4.05 -9.28
C PHE A 181 3.14 -4.16 -8.91
N TYR A 182 3.56 -5.35 -8.53
CA TYR A 182 4.93 -5.68 -8.19
C TYR A 182 5.57 -6.37 -9.40
N VAL A 183 6.52 -5.68 -10.03
CA VAL A 183 7.10 -6.09 -11.32
C VAL A 183 8.53 -6.57 -11.07
N ASN A 184 8.84 -7.81 -11.48
CA ASN A 184 10.12 -8.46 -11.20
C ASN A 184 11.30 -7.66 -11.75
N ASP A 185 11.24 -7.24 -13.02
CA ASP A 185 12.24 -6.37 -13.66
C ASP A 185 11.51 -5.13 -14.21
N ILE A 186 11.30 -4.16 -13.33
CA ILE A 186 10.49 -2.99 -13.66
C ILE A 186 11.13 -2.12 -14.74
N ASP A 187 12.44 -2.05 -14.81
CA ASP A 187 13.15 -1.27 -15.82
C ASP A 187 12.89 -1.82 -17.23
N ARG A 188 12.67 -3.14 -17.36
CA ARG A 188 12.33 -3.82 -18.62
C ARG A 188 10.83 -3.92 -18.87
N ASP A 189 10.08 -4.40 -17.87
CA ASP A 189 8.72 -4.91 -18.05
C ASP A 189 7.62 -3.86 -17.75
N TYR A 190 7.97 -2.67 -17.21
CA TYR A 190 6.99 -1.66 -16.82
C TYR A 190 6.07 -1.21 -17.95
N LYS A 191 6.63 -0.94 -19.13
CA LYS A 191 5.85 -0.49 -20.28
C LYS A 191 4.85 -1.56 -20.75
N ASP A 192 5.25 -2.81 -20.72
CA ASP A 192 4.42 -3.95 -21.08
C ASP A 192 3.29 -4.17 -20.08
N MET A 193 3.57 -4.03 -18.78
CA MET A 193 2.57 -4.05 -17.72
C MET A 193 1.55 -2.93 -17.89
N VAL A 194 2.00 -1.68 -18.10
CA VAL A 194 1.12 -0.52 -18.29
C VAL A 194 0.24 -0.69 -19.51
N LYS A 195 0.79 -1.15 -20.64
CA LYS A 195 0.01 -1.41 -21.86
C LYS A 195 -1.07 -2.46 -21.61
N ALA A 196 -0.72 -3.57 -20.99
CA ALA A 196 -1.65 -4.65 -20.67
C ALA A 196 -2.77 -4.19 -19.74
N ARG A 197 -2.43 -3.39 -18.71
CA ARG A 197 -3.40 -2.77 -17.80
C ARG A 197 -4.36 -1.85 -18.55
N ASN A 198 -3.85 -1.02 -19.44
CA ASN A 198 -4.68 -0.11 -20.25
C ASN A 198 -5.66 -0.86 -21.14
N ASP A 199 -5.22 -1.96 -21.77
CA ASP A 199 -6.09 -2.80 -22.59
C ASP A 199 -7.30 -3.31 -21.77
N VAL A 200 -7.06 -3.78 -20.52
CA VAL A 200 -8.15 -4.25 -19.64
C VAL A 200 -8.99 -3.08 -19.15
N PHE A 201 -8.38 -1.99 -18.71
CA PHE A 201 -9.11 -0.80 -18.25
C PHE A 201 -10.06 -0.27 -19.33
N TYR A 202 -9.62 -0.24 -20.57
CA TYR A 202 -10.46 0.18 -21.67
C TYR A 202 -11.72 -0.68 -21.84
N THR A 203 -11.60 -2.01 -21.68
CA THR A 203 -12.76 -2.92 -21.73
C THR A 203 -13.73 -2.71 -20.58
N GLN A 204 -13.28 -2.13 -19.48
CA GLN A 204 -14.07 -1.79 -18.29
C GLN A 204 -14.63 -0.34 -18.34
N GLY A 205 -14.50 0.34 -19.48
CA GLY A 205 -14.95 1.72 -19.65
C GLY A 205 -14.08 2.75 -18.91
N MET A 206 -12.86 2.38 -18.54
CA MET A 206 -11.91 3.26 -17.85
C MET A 206 -10.92 3.82 -18.86
N ASN A 207 -10.87 5.13 -18.99
CA ASN A 207 -10.04 5.83 -19.97
C ASN A 207 -9.86 7.31 -19.56
N ARG A 208 -9.13 8.08 -20.36
CA ARG A 208 -8.84 9.50 -20.09
C ARG A 208 -10.06 10.43 -19.95
N HIS A 209 -11.25 9.99 -20.36
CA HIS A 209 -12.49 10.77 -20.26
C HIS A 209 -13.36 10.33 -19.07
N THR A 210 -12.95 9.29 -18.40
CA THR A 210 -13.60 8.78 -17.17
C THR A 210 -12.63 8.91 -16.00
N HIS A 211 -12.05 7.82 -15.57
CA HIS A 211 -11.02 7.75 -14.53
C HIS A 211 -10.27 6.42 -14.61
N PHE A 212 -9.22 6.30 -13.84
CA PHE A 212 -8.48 5.06 -13.60
C PHE A 212 -8.56 4.67 -12.12
N THR A 213 -7.89 3.59 -11.71
CA THR A 213 -7.71 3.26 -10.29
C THR A 213 -6.50 4.01 -9.72
N VAL A 214 -6.50 4.22 -8.41
CA VAL A 214 -5.28 4.58 -7.68
C VAL A 214 -4.32 3.39 -7.74
N SER A 215 -3.09 3.58 -8.21
CA SER A 215 -2.21 2.46 -8.51
C SER A 215 -0.74 2.79 -8.29
N THR A 216 0.00 1.81 -7.76
CA THR A 216 1.48 1.83 -7.70
C THR A 216 2.02 0.69 -8.55
N GLY A 217 3.02 0.99 -9.40
CA GLY A 217 3.80 -0.01 -10.10
C GLY A 217 5.26 0.11 -9.68
N ILE A 218 5.78 -0.90 -8.97
CA ILE A 218 7.10 -0.86 -8.33
C ILE A 218 7.83 -2.19 -8.47
N GLY A 219 9.16 -2.17 -8.39
CA GLY A 219 9.99 -3.37 -8.47
C GLY A 219 9.81 -4.29 -7.27
N SER A 220 9.64 -5.59 -7.55
CA SER A 220 9.66 -6.67 -6.55
C SER A 220 9.83 -8.01 -7.25
N ARG A 221 10.64 -8.89 -6.67
CA ARG A 221 10.77 -10.27 -7.15
C ARG A 221 9.81 -11.18 -6.41
N GLN A 222 9.62 -12.38 -6.98
CA GLN A 222 8.82 -13.44 -6.43
C GLN A 222 9.67 -14.68 -6.17
N ALA A 223 9.21 -15.58 -5.29
CA ALA A 223 9.89 -16.84 -5.03
C ALA A 223 10.01 -17.71 -6.30
N ASP A 224 8.99 -17.71 -7.14
CA ASP A 224 9.02 -18.27 -8.49
C ASP A 224 9.55 -17.21 -9.47
N ASN A 225 10.73 -17.44 -10.05
CA ASN A 225 11.38 -16.55 -10.99
C ASN A 225 10.65 -16.37 -12.34
N GLN A 226 9.67 -17.22 -12.63
CA GLN A 226 8.80 -17.10 -13.81
C GLN A 226 7.69 -16.06 -13.61
N ILE A 227 7.39 -15.71 -12.38
CA ILE A 227 6.43 -14.66 -12.06
C ILE A 227 7.09 -13.30 -12.32
N ARG A 228 6.54 -12.57 -13.28
CA ARG A 228 7.00 -11.25 -13.68
C ARG A 228 6.18 -10.12 -13.10
N CYS A 229 4.93 -10.44 -12.70
CA CYS A 229 4.00 -9.47 -12.13
C CYS A 229 3.17 -10.16 -11.04
N GLN A 230 3.12 -9.55 -9.87
CA GLN A 230 2.18 -9.87 -8.78
C GLN A 230 1.24 -8.67 -8.61
N MET A 231 0.01 -8.91 -8.20
CA MET A 231 -0.97 -7.87 -7.95
C MET A 231 -1.63 -8.02 -6.58
N ASP A 232 -1.71 -6.91 -5.85
CA ASP A 232 -2.61 -6.74 -4.72
C ASP A 232 -3.68 -5.73 -5.08
N SER A 233 -4.87 -5.84 -4.49
CA SER A 233 -5.98 -4.95 -4.77
C SER A 233 -6.91 -4.76 -3.58
N TYR A 234 -7.63 -3.65 -3.60
CA TYR A 234 -8.62 -3.28 -2.61
C TYR A 234 -9.83 -2.63 -3.29
N ALA A 235 -11.02 -3.11 -2.97
CA ALA A 235 -12.28 -2.56 -3.45
C ALA A 235 -13.28 -2.39 -2.30
N VAL A 236 -14.28 -1.54 -2.49
CA VAL A 236 -15.37 -1.31 -1.54
C VAL A 236 -16.71 -1.47 -2.25
N CYS A 237 -17.51 -2.43 -1.76
CA CYS A 237 -18.91 -2.58 -2.15
C CYS A 237 -19.81 -1.70 -1.26
N GLY A 238 -20.92 -1.23 -1.83
CA GLY A 238 -21.88 -0.38 -1.12
C GLY A 238 -21.63 1.13 -1.28
N LEU A 239 -20.60 1.52 -2.02
CA LEU A 239 -20.35 2.92 -2.35
C LEU A 239 -21.50 3.50 -3.20
N ARG A 240 -21.90 4.70 -2.90
CA ARG A 240 -22.90 5.47 -3.66
C ARG A 240 -22.19 6.36 -4.67
N GLN A 241 -22.94 6.79 -5.69
CA GLN A 241 -22.42 7.72 -6.70
C GLN A 241 -21.86 8.99 -6.04
N GLY A 242 -20.64 9.39 -6.42
CA GLY A 242 -19.94 10.58 -5.91
C GLY A 242 -19.30 10.41 -4.53
N GLN A 243 -19.44 9.25 -3.89
CA GLN A 243 -18.83 8.98 -2.58
C GLN A 243 -17.30 8.80 -2.69
N MET A 244 -16.84 8.23 -3.79
CA MET A 244 -15.41 8.17 -4.14
C MET A 244 -15.11 9.22 -5.19
N ARG A 245 -14.05 10.01 -4.97
CA ARG A 245 -13.55 11.02 -5.91
C ARG A 245 -12.03 10.92 -6.02
N TYR A 246 -11.50 11.38 -7.15
CA TYR A 246 -10.08 11.27 -7.46
C TYR A 246 -9.35 12.59 -7.22
N LEU A 247 -8.06 12.49 -6.87
CA LEU A 247 -7.20 13.61 -6.50
C LEU A 247 -6.12 13.78 -7.57
N HIS A 248 -5.85 15.01 -7.94
CA HIS A 248 -4.98 15.34 -9.08
C HIS A 248 -3.85 16.30 -8.73
N ALA A 249 -4.06 17.26 -7.82
CA ALA A 249 -3.12 18.32 -7.45
C ALA A 249 -2.45 18.99 -8.68
N PRO A 250 -3.20 19.55 -9.64
CA PRO A 250 -2.70 19.92 -10.98
C PRO A 250 -1.63 21.03 -10.96
N GLU A 251 -1.54 21.80 -9.88
CA GLU A 251 -0.48 22.81 -9.70
C GLU A 251 0.89 22.17 -9.38
N TYR A 252 0.88 20.91 -8.93
CA TYR A 252 2.06 20.19 -8.47
C TYR A 252 2.41 19.00 -9.36
N LEU A 253 1.41 18.31 -9.89
CA LEU A 253 1.54 17.02 -10.55
C LEU A 253 0.93 17.06 -11.95
N CYS A 254 1.49 16.27 -12.85
CA CYS A 254 0.96 16.09 -14.18
C CYS A 254 -0.48 15.55 -14.13
N PRO A 255 -1.42 16.13 -14.88
CA PRO A 255 -2.77 15.61 -14.99
C PRO A 255 -2.79 14.16 -15.49
N THR A 256 -3.66 13.33 -14.92
CA THR A 256 -3.79 11.92 -15.29
C THR A 256 -4.12 11.70 -16.77
N ALA A 257 -4.79 12.67 -17.41
CA ALA A 257 -5.18 12.60 -18.82
C ALA A 257 -4.00 12.61 -19.82
N ASP A 258 -2.83 13.10 -19.43
CA ASP A 258 -1.69 13.34 -20.32
C ASP A 258 -0.69 12.18 -20.37
N GLY A 259 -1.19 10.95 -20.59
CA GLY A 259 -0.34 9.77 -20.83
C GLY A 259 -0.17 8.85 -19.63
N MET A 260 -0.78 9.16 -18.50
CA MET A 260 -0.84 8.26 -17.34
C MET A 260 -2.14 7.47 -17.33
N SER A 261 -2.09 6.25 -16.80
CA SER A 261 -3.24 5.36 -16.68
C SER A 261 -3.46 4.92 -15.23
N PHE A 262 -3.31 5.85 -14.30
CA PHE A 262 -3.63 5.69 -12.90
C PHE A 262 -3.97 7.05 -12.27
N GLU A 263 -4.78 7.05 -11.22
CA GLU A 263 -5.08 8.25 -10.45
C GLU A 263 -4.00 8.51 -9.41
N ARG A 264 -3.70 9.79 -9.15
CA ARG A 264 -2.72 10.20 -8.15
C ARG A 264 -3.17 9.87 -6.74
N GLY A 265 -4.46 9.92 -6.49
CA GLY A 265 -5.09 9.52 -5.25
C GLY A 265 -6.60 9.37 -5.40
N ALA A 266 -7.21 8.74 -4.41
CA ALA A 266 -8.65 8.70 -4.24
C ALA A 266 -9.03 9.07 -2.81
N CYS A 267 -10.18 9.71 -2.69
CA CYS A 267 -10.80 10.07 -1.43
C CYS A 267 -12.19 9.42 -1.37
N ILE A 268 -12.48 8.75 -0.26
CA ILE A 268 -13.79 8.14 0.00
C ILE A 268 -14.39 8.81 1.22
N ASP A 269 -15.57 9.42 1.05
CA ASP A 269 -16.30 10.06 2.12
C ASP A 269 -17.34 9.09 2.73
N TYR A 270 -17.19 8.79 4.01
CA TYR A 270 -18.18 8.10 4.83
C TYR A 270 -18.92 9.11 5.72
N GLY A 271 -19.99 8.69 6.36
CA GLY A 271 -20.78 9.59 7.22
C GLY A 271 -20.01 10.17 8.41
N ASP A 272 -18.98 9.47 8.87
CA ASP A 272 -18.20 9.79 10.06
C ASP A 272 -16.71 10.06 9.80
N ARG A 273 -16.23 9.68 8.62
CA ARG A 273 -14.79 9.79 8.26
C ARG A 273 -14.56 9.92 6.77
N ARG A 274 -13.33 10.30 6.45
CA ARG A 274 -12.78 10.35 5.10
C ARG A 274 -11.53 9.50 5.04
N HIS A 275 -11.45 8.62 4.05
CA HIS A 275 -10.22 7.90 3.72
C HIS A 275 -9.58 8.50 2.47
N VAL A 276 -8.26 8.58 2.49
CA VAL A 276 -7.46 9.02 1.33
C VAL A 276 -6.39 7.98 1.04
N PHE A 277 -6.33 7.55 -0.22
CA PHE A 277 -5.34 6.63 -0.73
C PHE A 277 -4.49 7.36 -1.77
N ILE A 278 -3.18 7.44 -1.57
CA ILE A 278 -2.26 8.11 -2.49
C ILE A 278 -1.39 7.06 -3.18
N SER A 279 -1.33 7.12 -4.51
CA SER A 279 -0.48 6.29 -5.37
C SER A 279 1.00 6.51 -5.09
N GLY A 280 1.84 5.60 -5.58
CA GLY A 280 3.29 5.81 -5.64
C GLY A 280 3.60 7.16 -6.27
N THR A 281 4.13 8.06 -5.44
CA THR A 281 4.40 9.45 -5.78
C THR A 281 5.90 9.68 -5.78
N GLY A 282 6.44 10.04 -6.96
CA GLY A 282 7.85 10.39 -7.15
C GLY A 282 8.08 11.90 -7.12
N SER A 283 9.36 12.30 -7.20
CA SER A 283 9.78 13.69 -7.32
C SER A 283 9.56 14.21 -8.74
N THR A 284 8.31 14.56 -9.06
CA THR A 284 7.96 15.12 -10.37
C THR A 284 7.16 16.40 -10.25
N ASP A 285 7.14 17.16 -11.33
CA ASP A 285 6.34 18.37 -11.49
C ASP A 285 5.08 18.11 -12.35
N ARG A 286 4.38 19.19 -12.68
CA ARG A 286 3.17 19.16 -13.52
C ARG A 286 3.41 18.76 -14.98
N ASN A 287 4.65 18.67 -15.43
CA ASN A 287 5.03 18.17 -16.76
C ASN A 287 5.51 16.72 -16.72
N ASP A 288 5.48 16.07 -15.53
CA ASP A 288 6.07 14.77 -15.23
C ASP A 288 7.60 14.73 -15.35
N ASP A 289 8.25 15.89 -15.30
CA ASP A 289 9.70 15.99 -15.26
C ASP A 289 10.23 15.73 -13.83
N VAL A 290 11.38 15.05 -13.74
CA VAL A 290 12.00 14.77 -12.44
C VAL A 290 12.59 16.05 -11.87
N VAL A 291 12.12 16.41 -10.68
CA VAL A 291 12.62 17.55 -9.90
C VAL A 291 13.79 17.11 -9.02
N SER A 292 14.80 17.97 -8.84
CA SER A 292 16.00 17.67 -8.04
C SER A 292 16.75 16.40 -8.51
N GLN A 293 17.03 16.32 -9.81
CA GLN A 293 17.70 15.17 -10.40
C GLN A 293 19.05 14.92 -9.72
N GLY A 294 19.29 13.67 -9.27
CA GLY A 294 20.53 13.27 -8.58
C GLY A 294 20.63 13.74 -7.12
N ASP A 295 19.67 14.48 -6.58
CA ASP A 295 19.65 14.93 -5.19
C ASP A 295 18.52 14.21 -4.41
N ILE A 296 18.90 13.21 -3.62
CA ILE A 296 17.94 12.40 -2.86
C ILE A 296 17.15 13.23 -1.83
N LEU A 297 17.79 14.19 -1.14
CA LEU A 297 17.09 15.01 -0.16
C LEU A 297 16.12 15.99 -0.83
N GLY A 298 16.52 16.61 -1.93
CA GLY A 298 15.65 17.44 -2.75
C GLY A 298 14.46 16.66 -3.30
N GLN A 299 14.68 15.40 -3.73
CA GLN A 299 13.59 14.53 -4.16
C GLN A 299 12.64 14.15 -3.02
N CYS A 300 13.14 13.82 -1.83
CA CYS A 300 12.30 13.59 -0.66
C CYS A 300 11.41 14.80 -0.32
N MET A 301 11.97 16.01 -0.36
CA MET A 301 11.21 17.23 -0.12
C MET A 301 10.12 17.45 -1.16
N ARG A 302 10.41 17.20 -2.44
CA ARG A 302 9.43 17.34 -3.52
C ARG A 302 8.31 16.31 -3.41
N VAL A 303 8.63 15.04 -3.15
CA VAL A 303 7.63 13.99 -2.91
C VAL A 303 6.71 14.36 -1.75
N TRP A 304 7.27 14.86 -0.66
CA TRP A 304 6.50 15.32 0.49
C TRP A 304 5.52 16.42 0.15
N GLN A 305 5.96 17.44 -0.62
CA GLN A 305 5.10 18.51 -1.12
C GLN A 305 4.00 18.01 -2.04
N ASN A 306 4.31 17.05 -2.91
CA ASN A 306 3.32 16.45 -3.81
C ASN A 306 2.22 15.71 -3.02
N ILE A 307 2.60 14.96 -1.98
CA ILE A 307 1.65 14.27 -1.08
C ILE A 307 0.81 15.30 -0.30
N GLU A 308 1.44 16.33 0.24
CA GLU A 308 0.73 17.41 0.95
C GLU A 308 -0.31 18.10 0.07
N ALA A 309 0.02 18.36 -1.20
CA ALA A 309 -0.91 18.96 -2.16
C ALA A 309 -2.12 18.05 -2.43
N LEU A 310 -1.90 16.74 -2.59
CA LEU A 310 -2.99 15.76 -2.75
C LEU A 310 -3.86 15.66 -1.49
N LEU A 311 -3.27 15.67 -0.31
CA LEU A 311 -4.01 15.68 0.95
C LEU A 311 -4.85 16.94 1.11
N ASN A 312 -4.29 18.11 0.80
CA ASN A 312 -4.99 19.39 0.86
C ASN A 312 -6.20 19.43 -0.09
N GLU A 313 -6.09 18.87 -1.30
CA GLU A 313 -7.24 18.71 -2.21
C GLU A 313 -8.34 17.81 -1.62
N ALA A 314 -7.97 16.89 -0.74
CA ALA A 314 -8.89 16.04 0.01
C ALA A 314 -9.36 16.66 1.34
N ASP A 315 -9.09 17.94 1.63
CA ASP A 315 -9.29 18.58 2.93
C ASP A 315 -8.65 17.78 4.10
N CYS A 316 -7.49 17.16 3.85
CA CYS A 316 -6.69 16.44 4.82
C CYS A 316 -5.33 17.11 4.99
N GLU A 317 -4.64 16.77 6.06
CA GLU A 317 -3.33 17.30 6.43
C GLU A 317 -2.31 16.15 6.57
N MET A 318 -1.02 16.47 6.61
CA MET A 318 0.03 15.47 6.82
C MET A 318 -0.11 14.72 8.15
N ASN A 319 -0.74 15.34 9.16
CA ASN A 319 -1.03 14.69 10.46
C ASN A 319 -2.17 13.66 10.39
N ASP A 320 -2.94 13.63 9.31
CA ASP A 320 -3.98 12.62 9.07
C ASP A 320 -3.41 11.32 8.49
N LEU A 321 -2.12 11.29 8.13
CA LEU A 321 -1.46 10.09 7.64
C LEU A 321 -1.50 8.97 8.68
N GLN A 322 -1.94 7.79 8.24
CA GLN A 322 -2.02 6.59 9.05
C GLN A 322 -0.85 5.64 8.79
N VAL A 323 -0.36 5.60 7.57
CA VAL A 323 0.81 4.80 7.16
C VAL A 323 1.45 5.37 5.91
N LEU A 324 2.77 5.18 5.81
CA LEU A 324 3.58 5.57 4.66
C LEU A 324 4.52 4.41 4.29
N THR A 325 4.54 4.04 3.01
CA THR A 325 5.60 3.19 2.44
C THR A 325 6.54 4.06 1.63
N CYS A 326 7.81 4.01 1.95
CA CYS A 326 8.86 4.75 1.25
C CYS A 326 9.82 3.77 0.59
N ALA A 327 9.97 3.86 -0.71
CA ALA A 327 10.94 3.09 -1.48
C ALA A 327 12.09 3.97 -1.93
N ILE A 328 13.32 3.49 -1.75
CA ILE A 328 14.53 4.11 -2.30
C ILE A 328 15.14 3.19 -3.34
N ARG A 329 15.63 3.77 -4.43
CA ARG A 329 16.23 3.01 -5.53
C ARG A 329 17.63 2.50 -5.20
N ASP A 330 18.37 3.24 -4.40
CA ASP A 330 19.73 2.90 -3.97
C ASP A 330 19.81 2.81 -2.44
N ALA A 331 20.32 1.71 -1.92
CA ALA A 331 20.49 1.49 -0.49
C ALA A 331 21.46 2.51 0.17
N SER A 332 22.38 3.12 -0.59
CA SER A 332 23.29 4.16 -0.10
C SER A 332 22.56 5.41 0.38
N ASP A 333 21.34 5.67 -0.10
CA ASP A 333 20.50 6.80 0.28
C ASP A 333 19.79 6.60 1.64
N PHE A 334 19.88 5.40 2.23
CA PHE A 334 19.16 5.02 3.43
C PHE A 334 19.26 6.04 4.57
N HIS A 335 20.49 6.45 4.91
CA HIS A 335 20.70 7.32 6.07
C HIS A 335 20.06 8.70 5.90
N VAL A 336 20.13 9.27 4.70
CA VAL A 336 19.54 10.58 4.38
C VAL A 336 18.02 10.50 4.45
N VAL A 337 17.43 9.49 3.80
CA VAL A 337 15.98 9.31 3.76
C VAL A 337 15.41 8.95 5.14
N ARG A 338 16.10 8.09 5.90
CA ARG A 338 15.73 7.78 7.28
C ARG A 338 15.67 9.02 8.16
N GLN A 339 16.70 9.87 8.11
CA GLN A 339 16.71 11.12 8.88
C GLN A 339 15.59 12.07 8.47
N PHE A 340 15.33 12.18 7.15
CA PHE A 340 14.21 12.95 6.63
C PHE A 340 12.87 12.44 7.17
N LEU A 341 12.60 11.14 7.07
CA LEU A 341 11.36 10.54 7.56
C LEU A 341 11.21 10.69 9.08
N GLN A 342 12.26 10.44 9.86
CA GLN A 342 12.21 10.61 11.32
C GLN A 342 11.84 12.05 11.72
N LYS A 343 12.40 13.05 11.03
CA LYS A 343 12.08 14.46 11.27
C LYS A 343 10.65 14.82 10.85
N LYS A 344 10.17 14.27 9.72
CA LYS A 344 8.85 14.60 9.17
C LYS A 344 7.72 13.86 9.87
N THR A 345 7.95 12.64 10.31
CA THR A 345 6.91 11.82 10.96
C THR A 345 6.87 11.97 12.48
N GLU A 346 7.93 12.51 13.09
CA GLU A 346 8.05 12.69 14.55
C GLU A 346 7.67 11.42 15.35
N HIS A 347 7.95 10.24 14.78
CA HIS A 347 7.53 8.92 15.30
C HIS A 347 6.01 8.71 15.46
N ARG A 348 5.18 9.60 14.92
CA ARG A 348 3.70 9.51 15.01
C ARG A 348 3.09 8.75 13.84
N ILE A 349 3.72 8.86 12.66
CA ILE A 349 3.24 8.21 11.44
C ILE A 349 4.03 6.91 11.26
N PRO A 350 3.34 5.74 11.24
CA PRO A 350 3.98 4.48 10.88
C PRO A 350 4.54 4.52 9.47
N TYR A 351 5.77 4.05 9.29
CA TYR A 351 6.34 3.92 7.96
C TYR A 351 7.23 2.68 7.83
N VAL A 352 7.33 2.17 6.59
CA VAL A 352 8.33 1.20 6.19
C VAL A 352 9.23 1.85 5.14
N LEU A 353 10.55 1.72 5.29
CA LEU A 353 11.55 2.19 4.34
C LEU A 353 12.23 0.98 3.72
N VAL A 354 12.06 0.82 2.39
CA VAL A 354 12.51 -0.35 1.64
C VAL A 354 13.42 0.05 0.47
N ASN A 355 14.22 -0.89 0.01
CA ASN A 355 14.94 -0.77 -1.25
C ASN A 355 14.12 -1.42 -2.36
N ALA A 356 13.77 -0.65 -3.40
CA ALA A 356 13.04 -1.15 -4.55
C ALA A 356 13.33 -0.33 -5.81
N HIS A 357 13.37 -0.97 -6.97
CA HIS A 357 13.45 -0.27 -8.23
C HIS A 357 12.16 0.48 -8.52
N ILE A 358 12.30 1.76 -8.81
CA ILE A 358 11.19 2.68 -9.13
C ILE A 358 11.01 2.73 -10.65
N CYS A 359 9.77 2.81 -11.10
CA CYS A 359 9.37 2.62 -12.49
C CYS A 359 9.98 3.59 -13.53
N LYS A 360 10.57 4.70 -13.11
CA LYS A 360 11.14 5.70 -14.01
C LYS A 360 12.57 6.02 -13.60
N PRO A 361 13.54 5.90 -14.52
CA PRO A 361 14.92 6.34 -14.26
C PRO A 361 14.98 7.80 -13.80
N GLY A 362 15.90 8.11 -12.89
CA GLY A 362 16.05 9.45 -12.30
C GLY A 362 15.18 9.70 -11.05
N ARG A 363 14.13 8.90 -10.82
CA ARG A 363 13.41 8.90 -9.54
C ARG A 363 14.19 8.04 -8.54
N LEU A 364 14.73 8.67 -7.51
CA LEU A 364 15.53 8.02 -6.47
C LEU A 364 14.67 7.54 -5.29
N VAL A 365 13.52 8.17 -5.10
CA VAL A 365 12.58 7.88 -4.01
C VAL A 365 11.14 7.94 -4.51
N GLU A 366 10.31 7.05 -3.99
CA GLU A 366 8.86 7.04 -4.19
C GLU A 366 8.17 6.78 -2.86
N MET A 367 7.06 7.49 -2.60
CA MET A 367 6.27 7.30 -1.39
C MET A 367 4.80 7.09 -1.76
N GLU A 368 4.14 6.17 -1.05
CA GLU A 368 2.69 5.99 -1.07
C GLU A 368 2.16 6.03 0.36
N CYS A 369 0.91 6.45 0.53
CA CYS A 369 0.36 6.57 1.87
C CYS A 369 -1.16 6.40 1.91
N ILE A 370 -1.64 6.15 3.13
CA ILE A 370 -3.07 6.14 3.47
C ILE A 370 -3.26 7.19 4.57
N ALA A 371 -4.32 7.99 4.44
CA ALA A 371 -4.74 8.95 5.46
C ALA A 371 -6.20 8.71 5.85
N ALA A 372 -6.53 9.07 7.09
CA ALA A 372 -7.89 9.04 7.61
C ALA A 372 -8.15 10.28 8.47
N ARG A 373 -9.28 10.95 8.21
CA ARG A 373 -9.71 12.15 8.93
C ARG A 373 -11.17 12.02 9.36
N LYS A 374 -11.52 12.57 10.52
CA LYS A 374 -12.92 12.74 10.90
C LYS A 374 -13.59 13.70 9.91
N ALA A 375 -14.66 13.26 9.31
CA ALA A 375 -15.46 14.06 8.38
C ALA A 375 -16.94 13.76 8.59
N LYS A 376 -17.80 14.66 8.12
CA LYS A 376 -19.25 14.44 8.11
C LYS A 376 -19.74 14.52 6.68
N SER A 377 -20.51 13.54 6.28
CA SER A 377 -21.18 13.51 4.98
C SER A 377 -22.60 12.97 5.11
N SER A 378 -23.35 12.98 4.01
CA SER A 378 -24.68 12.37 3.94
C SER A 378 -24.65 10.87 3.65
N TYR A 379 -23.47 10.28 3.49
CA TYR A 379 -23.31 8.85 3.26
C TYR A 379 -23.44 8.07 4.57
N PRO A 380 -23.66 6.74 4.54
CA PRO A 380 -23.59 5.92 5.74
C PRO A 380 -22.24 6.03 6.45
N ASN A 381 -22.23 5.83 7.76
CA ASN A 381 -20.98 5.72 8.52
C ASN A 381 -20.17 4.50 8.04
N PHE A 382 -18.85 4.64 8.17
CA PHE A 382 -17.89 3.57 7.92
C PHE A 382 -18.12 2.40 8.84
#